data_066f492145f185626c562af8d5391771
#
_entry.id   066f492145f185626c562af8d5391771
#
_cell.length_a   1.000
_cell.length_b   1.000
_cell.length_c   1.000
_cell.angle_alpha   90.00
_cell.angle_beta   90.00
_cell.angle_gamma   90.00
#
_symmetry.space_group_name_H-M   'P 1'
#
loop_
_entity.id
_entity.type
_entity.pdbx_description
1 polymer ?
#
loop_
_entity_poly.entity_id
_entity_poly.type
_entity_poly.pdbx_seq_one_letter_code
_entity_poly.pdbx_strand_id
1 'polypeptide(L)'
;VGSEMCIRDRWWGVPDMPKINFKNDGARQWALDVTEHWIKNFDIDGWRMDVAKELDFSFWKDFRDVAYSAKKDILLISEIFGDTSQWLQGERFDGTMNYSFREIMTDYFATKRIDNKEFANSLANLYSMYSFEALSSCQNLLSSHDVKRFLNRCGANTDGMFGAIFLQATFPGIAGIYYGDEIGLGGADDPFNREPFPWESEDKWNKDLLKFTSELMKIKTSQPILRY
;
A
#
# COMPACT_ATOMS: atom_id res chain seq x y z
N VAL A 1 15.49 43.54 -1.91
CA VAL A 1 14.76 42.82 -2.98
C VAL A 1 15.38 41.45 -3.04
N GLY A 2 15.18 40.68 -2.04
CA GLY A 2 15.70 39.34 -1.94
C GLY A 2 14.55 38.37 -1.86
N SER A 3 14.45 37.53 -2.84
CA SER A 3 14.29 36.12 -2.62
C SER A 3 12.93 35.52 -2.24
N GLU A 4 11.81 36.11 -2.55
CA GLU A 4 10.56 35.34 -2.57
C GLU A 4 10.58 34.26 -3.67
N MET A 5 11.49 34.36 -4.63
CA MET A 5 11.71 33.33 -5.64
C MET A 5 12.40 32.05 -5.13
N CYS A 6 12.89 32.03 -3.88
CA CYS A 6 13.60 30.88 -3.33
C CYS A 6 12.78 30.01 -2.42
N ILE A 7 11.53 30.36 -2.09
CA ILE A 7 10.62 29.57 -1.27
C ILE A 7 9.67 28.81 -2.19
N ARG A 8 10.19 27.78 -2.85
CA ARG A 8 9.35 26.76 -3.46
C ARG A 8 9.07 25.70 -2.41
N ASP A 9 7.82 25.40 -2.16
CA ASP A 9 7.44 24.24 -1.39
C ASP A 9 8.02 23.00 -2.07
N ARG A 10 8.60 22.10 -1.28
CA ARG A 10 9.33 20.92 -1.75
C ARG A 10 8.88 19.72 -0.97
N TRP A 11 8.85 18.57 -1.61
CA TRP A 11 8.69 17.30 -0.95
C TRP A 11 9.84 17.11 0.04
N TRP A 12 9.55 17.01 1.35
CA TRP A 12 10.53 16.83 2.44
C TRP A 12 11.73 17.79 2.40
N GLY A 13 11.56 18.96 1.82
CA GLY A 13 12.65 19.93 1.69
C GLY A 13 13.71 19.60 0.63
N VAL A 14 13.51 18.55 -0.18
CA VAL A 14 14.44 18.15 -1.25
C VAL A 14 14.42 19.18 -2.38
N PRO A 15 15.57 19.81 -2.73
CA PRO A 15 15.63 20.92 -3.70
C PRO A 15 15.06 20.61 -5.08
N ASP A 16 15.26 19.40 -5.56
CA ASP A 16 14.91 18.95 -6.91
C ASP A 16 13.50 18.37 -7.01
N MET A 17 12.73 18.38 -5.90
CA MET A 17 11.37 17.86 -5.84
C MET A 17 10.36 18.98 -5.53
N PRO A 18 10.01 19.85 -6.50
CA PRO A 18 9.07 20.93 -6.29
C PRO A 18 7.66 20.39 -6.03
N LYS A 19 6.96 20.99 -5.07
CA LYS A 19 5.57 20.68 -4.73
C LYS A 19 4.61 21.62 -5.46
N ILE A 20 3.56 21.08 -6.04
CA ILE A 20 2.51 21.88 -6.67
C ILE A 20 1.73 22.62 -5.57
N ASN A 21 1.50 23.91 -5.77
CA ASN A 21 0.72 24.71 -4.84
C ASN A 21 -0.78 24.55 -5.09
N PHE A 22 -1.42 23.63 -4.40
CA PHE A 22 -2.87 23.39 -4.48
C PHE A 22 -3.74 24.43 -3.73
N LYS A 23 -3.13 25.51 -3.17
CA LYS A 23 -3.87 26.72 -2.78
C LYS A 23 -4.18 27.61 -3.98
N ASN A 24 -3.52 27.37 -5.11
CA ASN A 24 -3.88 28.00 -6.39
C ASN A 24 -5.03 27.21 -7.03
N ASP A 25 -6.15 27.88 -7.27
CA ASP A 25 -7.38 27.25 -7.78
C ASP A 25 -7.15 26.57 -9.14
N GLY A 26 -6.37 27.20 -10.03
CA GLY A 26 -6.06 26.62 -11.35
C GLY A 26 -5.24 25.33 -11.25
N ALA A 27 -4.24 25.27 -10.37
CA ALA A 27 -3.45 24.06 -10.14
C ALA A 27 -4.29 22.94 -9.49
N ARG A 28 -5.15 23.32 -8.55
CA ARG A 28 -6.09 22.41 -7.90
C ARG A 28 -7.07 21.83 -8.92
N GLN A 29 -7.71 22.69 -9.71
CA GLN A 29 -8.66 22.27 -10.73
C GLN A 29 -8.01 21.35 -11.76
N TRP A 30 -6.82 21.69 -12.25
CA TRP A 30 -6.06 20.83 -13.17
C TRP A 30 -5.86 19.41 -12.62
N ALA A 31 -5.50 19.26 -11.34
CA ALA A 31 -5.33 17.93 -10.74
C ALA A 31 -6.66 17.16 -10.61
N LEU A 32 -7.74 17.86 -10.32
CA LEU A 32 -9.09 17.28 -10.28
C LEU A 32 -9.57 16.86 -11.69
N ASP A 33 -9.28 17.67 -12.70
CA ASP A 33 -9.59 17.34 -14.11
C ASP A 33 -8.81 16.09 -14.57
N VAL A 34 -7.53 15.94 -14.17
CA VAL A 34 -6.74 14.73 -14.42
C VAL A 34 -7.39 13.52 -13.75
N THR A 35 -7.86 13.67 -12.52
CA THR A 35 -8.54 12.60 -11.78
C THR A 35 -9.78 12.12 -12.55
N GLU A 36 -10.64 13.03 -12.93
CA GLU A 36 -11.86 12.74 -13.69
C GLU A 36 -11.55 12.14 -15.08
N HIS A 37 -10.54 12.69 -15.77
CA HIS A 37 -10.14 12.26 -17.11
C HIS A 37 -9.81 10.76 -17.16
N TRP A 38 -8.97 10.27 -16.25
CA TRP A 38 -8.58 8.86 -16.24
C TRP A 38 -9.75 7.94 -15.89
N ILE A 39 -10.63 8.35 -15.00
CA ILE A 39 -11.81 7.58 -14.64
C ILE A 39 -12.77 7.47 -15.83
N LYS A 40 -13.11 8.60 -16.48
CA LYS A 40 -14.12 8.64 -17.53
C LYS A 40 -13.65 8.07 -18.87
N ASN A 41 -12.37 8.27 -19.22
CA ASN A 41 -11.88 7.89 -20.54
C ASN A 41 -11.20 6.53 -20.59
N PHE A 42 -10.74 6.00 -19.44
CA PHE A 42 -10.01 4.73 -19.36
C PHE A 42 -10.67 3.72 -18.41
N ASP A 43 -11.79 4.10 -17.80
CA ASP A 43 -12.58 3.25 -16.90
C ASP A 43 -11.74 2.55 -15.80
N ILE A 44 -10.80 3.30 -15.22
CA ILE A 44 -9.97 2.77 -14.12
C ILE A 44 -10.82 2.45 -12.92
N ASP A 45 -10.42 1.43 -12.13
CA ASP A 45 -11.15 0.97 -10.95
C ASP A 45 -10.72 1.66 -9.65
N GLY A 46 -9.63 2.37 -9.67
CA GLY A 46 -9.14 3.08 -8.48
C GLY A 46 -7.92 3.94 -8.72
N TRP A 47 -7.58 4.68 -7.66
CA TRP A 47 -6.36 5.47 -7.55
C TRP A 47 -5.52 5.05 -6.34
N ARG A 48 -4.23 4.87 -6.54
CA ARG A 48 -3.26 4.85 -5.44
C ARG A 48 -2.51 6.18 -5.44
N MET A 49 -2.68 6.94 -4.36
CA MET A 49 -2.12 8.28 -4.25
C MET A 49 -0.83 8.27 -3.46
N ASP A 50 0.23 8.61 -4.17
CA ASP A 50 1.60 8.68 -3.66
C ASP A 50 1.73 9.78 -2.59
N VAL A 51 2.44 9.47 -1.50
CA VAL A 51 2.80 10.39 -0.41
C VAL A 51 1.64 11.30 0.02
N ALA A 52 0.46 10.72 0.20
CA ALA A 52 -0.80 11.47 0.40
C ALA A 52 -0.77 12.42 1.60
N LYS A 53 0.04 12.16 2.62
CA LYS A 53 0.16 13.02 3.81
C LYS A 53 0.75 14.41 3.54
N GLU A 54 1.40 14.60 2.40
CA GLU A 54 2.05 15.86 2.04
C GLU A 54 1.09 16.90 1.47
N LEU A 55 -0.17 16.52 1.23
CA LEU A 55 -1.21 17.44 0.75
C LEU A 55 -2.28 17.67 1.81
N ASP A 56 -2.95 18.83 1.70
CA ASP A 56 -4.01 19.23 2.63
C ASP A 56 -5.22 18.29 2.56
N PHE A 57 -5.86 18.05 3.69
CA PHE A 57 -7.09 17.27 3.77
C PHE A 57 -8.21 17.82 2.88
N SER A 58 -8.27 19.14 2.69
CA SER A 58 -9.27 19.76 1.80
C SER A 58 -9.10 19.34 0.35
N PHE A 59 -7.87 19.15 -0.13
CA PHE A 59 -7.63 18.66 -1.49
C PHE A 59 -8.14 17.23 -1.64
N TRP A 60 -7.86 16.36 -0.67
CA TRP A 60 -8.29 14.96 -0.73
C TRP A 60 -9.80 14.79 -0.64
N LYS A 61 -10.49 15.72 0.03
CA LYS A 61 -11.96 15.75 0.01
C LYS A 61 -12.48 16.07 -1.39
N ASP A 62 -11.99 17.11 -2.05
CA ASP A 62 -12.40 17.45 -3.41
C ASP A 62 -12.03 16.35 -4.41
N PHE A 63 -10.85 15.74 -4.26
CA PHE A 63 -10.40 14.60 -5.05
C PHE A 63 -11.41 13.44 -4.95
N ARG A 64 -11.82 13.09 -3.71
CA ARG A 64 -12.84 12.06 -3.46
C ARG A 64 -14.16 12.43 -4.12
N ASP A 65 -14.64 13.65 -3.91
CA ASP A 65 -15.93 14.12 -4.44
C ASP A 65 -15.95 14.01 -5.98
N VAL A 66 -14.88 14.40 -6.66
CA VAL A 66 -14.73 14.27 -8.12
C VAL A 66 -14.65 12.80 -8.54
N ALA A 67 -13.84 11.99 -7.88
CA ALA A 67 -13.68 10.58 -8.22
C ALA A 67 -15.00 9.80 -8.11
N TYR A 68 -15.73 9.96 -7.00
CA TYR A 68 -17.03 9.30 -6.78
C TYR A 68 -18.15 9.85 -7.65
N SER A 69 -18.07 11.12 -8.06
CA SER A 69 -19.00 11.69 -9.05
C SER A 69 -18.79 11.08 -10.43
N ALA A 70 -17.54 10.75 -10.78
CA ALA A 70 -17.20 10.12 -12.05
C ALA A 70 -17.51 8.62 -12.09
N LYS A 71 -17.25 7.89 -10.98
CA LYS A 71 -17.50 6.44 -10.87
C LYS A 71 -17.81 6.07 -9.42
N LYS A 72 -19.01 5.55 -9.14
CA LYS A 72 -19.51 5.32 -7.77
C LYS A 72 -18.80 4.20 -7.00
N ASP A 73 -18.21 3.26 -7.70
CA ASP A 73 -17.52 2.08 -7.14
C ASP A 73 -15.99 2.18 -7.26
N ILE A 74 -15.48 3.39 -7.45
CA ILE A 74 -14.03 3.64 -7.53
C ILE A 74 -13.38 3.43 -6.16
N LEU A 75 -12.19 2.83 -6.15
CA LEU A 75 -11.40 2.58 -4.93
C LEU A 75 -10.29 3.64 -4.79
N LEU A 76 -10.21 4.30 -3.64
CA LEU A 76 -9.21 5.31 -3.36
C LEU A 76 -8.27 4.85 -2.25
N ILE A 77 -7.02 4.54 -2.61
CA ILE A 77 -5.98 4.06 -1.69
C ILE A 77 -4.90 5.12 -1.51
N SER A 78 -4.60 5.46 -0.26
CA SER A 78 -3.47 6.33 0.06
C SER A 78 -2.18 5.54 0.25
N GLU A 79 -1.05 6.16 -0.09
CA GLU A 79 0.24 5.71 0.41
C GLU A 79 0.69 6.61 1.55
N ILE A 80 0.69 6.03 2.75
CA ILE A 80 1.11 6.71 3.98
C ILE A 80 1.75 5.67 4.90
N PHE A 81 2.94 5.95 5.39
CA PHE A 81 3.61 5.14 6.41
C PHE A 81 3.09 5.48 7.80
N GLY A 82 2.84 4.45 8.62
CA GLY A 82 2.39 4.59 9.99
C GLY A 82 0.86 4.70 10.14
N ASP A 83 0.41 5.44 11.15
CA ASP A 83 -1.02 5.62 11.44
C ASP A 83 -1.72 6.47 10.38
N THR A 84 -2.72 5.89 9.75
CA THR A 84 -3.52 6.52 8.69
C THR A 84 -4.97 6.77 9.11
N SER A 85 -5.32 6.57 10.38
CA SER A 85 -6.69 6.68 10.88
C SER A 85 -7.39 7.99 10.50
N GLN A 86 -6.65 9.11 10.50
CA GLN A 86 -7.22 10.42 10.14
C GLN A 86 -7.61 10.54 8.66
N TRP A 87 -7.00 9.76 7.77
CA TRP A 87 -7.29 9.77 6.33
C TRP A 87 -8.42 8.81 5.94
N LEU A 88 -8.76 7.86 6.82
CA LEU A 88 -9.74 6.78 6.56
C LEU A 88 -11.08 6.98 7.27
N GLN A 89 -11.48 8.23 7.49
CA GLN A 89 -12.75 8.57 8.16
C GLN A 89 -13.95 8.73 7.20
N GLY A 90 -13.84 8.19 5.99
CA GLY A 90 -14.92 8.21 4.99
C GLY A 90 -14.96 9.45 4.10
N GLU A 91 -14.14 10.48 4.37
CA GLU A 91 -14.16 11.73 3.60
C GLU A 91 -13.01 11.88 2.59
N ARG A 92 -12.02 10.98 2.58
CA ARG A 92 -10.81 11.12 1.75
C ARG A 92 -10.48 9.83 1.01
N PHE A 93 -10.00 8.82 1.73
CA PHE A 93 -9.62 7.54 1.17
C PHE A 93 -10.48 6.42 1.74
N ASP A 94 -10.63 5.36 0.96
CA ASP A 94 -11.31 4.14 1.38
C ASP A 94 -10.37 3.23 2.17
N GLY A 95 -9.11 3.18 1.74
CA GLY A 95 -8.06 2.38 2.35
C GLY A 95 -6.68 3.01 2.19
N THR A 96 -5.68 2.28 2.64
CA THR A 96 -4.27 2.66 2.54
C THR A 96 -3.40 1.46 2.18
N MET A 97 -2.20 1.71 1.66
CA MET A 97 -1.14 0.71 1.68
C MET A 97 -0.78 0.42 3.15
N ASN A 98 -1.13 -0.76 3.65
CA ASN A 98 -1.11 -1.08 5.07
C ASN A 98 0.31 -1.43 5.55
N TYR A 99 1.16 -0.41 5.65
CA TYR A 99 2.52 -0.57 6.18
C TYR A 99 2.53 -0.99 7.65
N SER A 100 1.51 -0.62 8.43
CA SER A 100 1.37 -1.10 9.81
C SER A 100 1.19 -2.62 9.88
N PHE A 101 0.39 -3.21 8.97
CA PHE A 101 0.31 -4.67 8.83
C PHE A 101 1.68 -5.27 8.50
N ARG A 102 2.38 -4.69 7.51
CA ARG A 102 3.72 -5.14 7.11
C ARG A 102 4.72 -5.14 8.28
N GLU A 103 4.69 -4.10 9.11
CA GLU A 103 5.58 -3.99 10.28
C GLU A 103 5.32 -5.10 11.29
N ILE A 104 4.05 -5.37 11.61
CA ILE A 104 3.66 -6.47 12.50
C ILE A 104 4.13 -7.81 11.95
N MET A 105 3.94 -8.07 10.64
CA MET A 105 4.43 -9.29 9.99
C MET A 105 5.95 -9.39 10.03
N THR A 106 6.64 -8.27 9.82
CA THR A 106 8.11 -8.22 9.88
C THR A 106 8.61 -8.54 11.29
N ASP A 107 8.02 -7.94 12.31
CA ASP A 107 8.46 -8.11 13.69
C ASP A 107 8.23 -9.53 14.21
N TYR A 108 7.16 -10.16 13.78
CA TYR A 108 6.83 -11.51 14.22
C TYR A 108 7.48 -12.60 13.34
N PHE A 109 7.24 -12.58 12.04
CA PHE A 109 7.67 -13.67 11.14
C PHE A 109 9.12 -13.54 10.69
N ALA A 110 9.61 -12.32 10.45
CA ALA A 110 10.93 -12.12 9.89
C ALA A 110 12.00 -11.93 10.97
N THR A 111 11.84 -10.96 11.85
CA THR A 111 12.89 -10.57 12.80
C THR A 111 12.75 -11.19 14.19
N LYS A 112 11.61 -11.83 14.48
CA LYS A 112 11.30 -12.45 15.77
C LYS A 112 11.44 -11.49 16.96
N ARG A 113 11.14 -10.21 16.76
CA ARG A 113 11.25 -9.16 17.78
C ARG A 113 10.13 -9.17 18.81
N ILE A 114 8.97 -9.72 18.44
CA ILE A 114 7.79 -9.79 19.29
C ILE A 114 7.37 -11.25 19.51
N ASP A 115 6.82 -11.53 20.67
CA ASP A 115 6.28 -12.84 21.01
C ASP A 115 4.83 -13.04 20.51
N ASN A 116 4.25 -14.23 20.76
CA ASN A 116 2.89 -14.56 20.31
C ASN A 116 1.83 -13.63 20.91
N LYS A 117 2.02 -13.20 22.16
CA LYS A 117 1.06 -12.33 22.87
C LYS A 117 1.13 -10.91 22.31
N GLU A 118 2.33 -10.39 22.12
CA GLU A 118 2.57 -9.08 21.53
C GLU A 118 2.05 -9.03 20.08
N PHE A 119 2.27 -10.12 19.32
CA PHE A 119 1.75 -10.26 17.97
C PHE A 119 0.21 -10.22 17.94
N ALA A 120 -0.45 -11.01 18.79
CA ALA A 120 -1.91 -11.01 18.87
C ALA A 120 -2.47 -9.63 19.27
N ASN A 121 -1.82 -8.95 20.23
CA ASN A 121 -2.19 -7.60 20.65
C ASN A 121 -2.00 -6.59 19.51
N SER A 122 -0.91 -6.68 18.76
CA SER A 122 -0.63 -5.78 17.64
C SER A 122 -1.66 -5.93 16.51
N LEU A 123 -2.07 -7.16 16.20
CA LEU A 123 -3.16 -7.42 15.24
C LEU A 123 -4.52 -6.92 15.75
N ALA A 124 -4.83 -7.11 17.03
CA ALA A 124 -6.06 -6.59 17.63
C ALA A 124 -6.10 -5.06 17.61
N ASN A 125 -4.98 -4.40 17.89
CA ASN A 125 -4.84 -2.95 17.81
C ASN A 125 -5.04 -2.45 16.37
N LEU A 126 -4.40 -3.10 15.39
CA LEU A 126 -4.57 -2.76 13.97
C LEU A 126 -6.03 -2.94 13.53
N TYR A 127 -6.69 -4.03 13.95
CA TYR A 127 -8.10 -4.28 13.66
C TYR A 127 -9.02 -3.20 14.23
N SER A 128 -8.70 -2.68 15.42
CA SER A 128 -9.50 -1.64 16.09
C SER A 128 -9.16 -0.20 15.67
N MET A 129 -8.08 0.00 14.90
CA MET A 129 -7.62 1.32 14.48
C MET A 129 -8.52 1.95 13.42
N TYR A 130 -9.15 1.13 12.58
CA TYR A 130 -9.99 1.54 11.45
C TYR A 130 -11.41 1.02 11.57
N SER A 131 -12.37 1.65 10.89
CA SER A 131 -13.67 1.02 10.66
C SER A 131 -13.48 -0.27 9.85
N PHE A 132 -14.44 -1.19 9.93
CA PHE A 132 -14.35 -2.44 9.18
C PHE A 132 -14.29 -2.21 7.67
N GLU A 133 -15.03 -1.22 7.16
CA GLU A 133 -15.04 -0.83 5.74
C GLU A 133 -13.67 -0.32 5.30
N ALA A 134 -13.04 0.54 6.10
CA ALA A 134 -11.72 1.06 5.81
C ALA A 134 -10.65 -0.03 5.89
N LEU A 135 -10.70 -0.89 6.91
CA LEU A 135 -9.77 -2.01 7.05
C LEU A 135 -9.89 -2.97 5.87
N SER A 136 -11.13 -3.27 5.44
CA SER A 136 -11.40 -4.15 4.30
C SER A 136 -10.90 -3.59 2.97
N SER A 137 -10.75 -2.28 2.88
CA SER A 137 -10.20 -1.57 1.71
C SER A 137 -8.69 -1.35 1.79
N CYS A 138 -8.04 -1.64 2.93
CA CYS A 138 -6.59 -1.52 3.06
C CYS A 138 -5.86 -2.60 2.27
N GLN A 139 -4.80 -2.21 1.56
CA GLN A 139 -3.91 -3.13 0.87
C GLN A 139 -2.85 -3.68 1.84
N ASN A 140 -3.05 -4.90 2.30
CA ASN A 140 -2.07 -5.61 3.11
C ASN A 140 -0.90 -6.04 2.25
N LEU A 141 0.29 -5.53 2.53
CA LEU A 141 1.51 -5.80 1.76
C LEU A 141 2.61 -6.36 2.66
N LEU A 142 3.51 -7.14 2.08
CA LEU A 142 4.74 -7.62 2.73
C LEU A 142 5.97 -6.90 2.16
N SER A 143 5.99 -6.69 0.86
CA SER A 143 7.04 -5.96 0.15
C SER A 143 6.43 -4.85 -0.72
N SER A 144 7.27 -3.87 -1.10
CA SER A 144 6.97 -2.88 -2.12
C SER A 144 8.28 -2.39 -2.77
N HIS A 145 8.16 -1.51 -3.75
CA HIS A 145 9.30 -0.86 -4.37
C HIS A 145 10.05 0.12 -3.44
N ASP A 146 9.46 0.50 -2.30
CA ASP A 146 10.03 1.45 -1.34
C ASP A 146 10.66 0.77 -0.11
N VAL A 147 10.56 -0.55 0.00
CA VAL A 147 11.06 -1.28 1.16
C VAL A 147 11.77 -2.57 0.74
N LYS A 148 12.67 -3.04 1.60
CA LYS A 148 13.30 -4.36 1.42
C LYS A 148 12.26 -5.44 1.22
N ARG A 149 12.53 -6.38 0.31
CA ARG A 149 11.68 -7.57 0.14
C ARG A 149 11.59 -8.35 1.44
N PHE A 150 10.41 -8.91 1.70
CA PHE A 150 10.12 -9.57 2.97
C PHE A 150 11.02 -10.79 3.20
N LEU A 151 11.31 -11.59 2.17
CA LEU A 151 12.24 -12.71 2.27
C LEU A 151 13.63 -12.26 2.74
N ASN A 152 14.09 -11.10 2.29
CA ASN A 152 15.37 -10.52 2.75
C ASN A 152 15.34 -10.16 4.24
N ARG A 153 14.18 -9.73 4.75
CA ARG A 153 13.97 -9.49 6.19
C ARG A 153 13.95 -10.79 6.99
N CYS A 154 13.49 -11.89 6.39
CA CYS A 154 13.52 -13.24 6.98
C CYS A 154 14.93 -13.88 6.97
N GLY A 155 15.96 -13.20 6.48
CA GLY A 155 17.30 -13.80 6.33
C GLY A 155 17.32 -14.99 5.38
N ALA A 156 16.52 -14.94 4.32
CA ALA A 156 16.28 -16.01 3.35
C ALA A 156 15.57 -17.27 3.92
N ASN A 157 15.05 -17.21 5.14
CA ASN A 157 14.21 -18.28 5.70
C ASN A 157 12.78 -18.16 5.15
N THR A 158 12.35 -19.13 4.36
CA THR A 158 11.03 -19.15 3.73
C THR A 158 9.87 -19.46 4.67
N ASP A 159 10.10 -20.07 5.83
CA ASP A 159 9.03 -20.38 6.78
C ASP A 159 8.28 -19.11 7.24
N GLY A 160 9.03 -18.01 7.44
CA GLY A 160 8.45 -16.71 7.74
C GLY A 160 7.56 -16.17 6.61
N MET A 161 7.94 -16.43 5.34
CA MET A 161 7.12 -16.05 4.18
C MET A 161 5.79 -16.79 4.17
N PHE A 162 5.77 -18.10 4.37
CA PHE A 162 4.53 -18.90 4.39
C PHE A 162 3.54 -18.37 5.43
N GLY A 163 4.00 -18.12 6.67
CA GLY A 163 3.15 -17.57 7.73
C GLY A 163 2.62 -16.17 7.43
N ALA A 164 3.47 -15.29 6.91
CA ALA A 164 3.09 -13.92 6.57
C ALA A 164 2.10 -13.87 5.40
N ILE A 165 2.30 -14.66 4.32
CA ILE A 165 1.39 -14.76 3.18
C ILE A 165 0.04 -15.36 3.62
N PHE A 166 0.06 -16.34 4.54
CA PHE A 166 -1.19 -16.88 5.11
C PHE A 166 -2.01 -15.77 5.78
N LEU A 167 -1.41 -14.95 6.62
CA LEU A 167 -2.11 -13.83 7.25
C LEU A 167 -2.49 -12.74 6.26
N GLN A 168 -1.65 -12.44 5.27
CA GLN A 168 -1.98 -11.51 4.20
C GLN A 168 -3.25 -11.93 3.43
N ALA A 169 -3.45 -13.22 3.25
CA ALA A 169 -4.63 -13.77 2.58
C ALA A 169 -5.87 -13.81 3.49
N THR A 170 -5.71 -13.99 4.79
CA THR A 170 -6.83 -14.25 5.73
C THR A 170 -7.20 -13.06 6.62
N PHE A 171 -6.31 -12.10 6.82
CA PHE A 171 -6.61 -10.85 7.51
C PHE A 171 -7.52 -9.97 6.65
N PRO A 172 -8.48 -9.20 7.26
CA PRO A 172 -9.32 -8.26 6.51
C PRO A 172 -8.50 -7.30 5.67
N GLY A 173 -8.96 -7.06 4.43
CA GLY A 173 -8.27 -6.19 3.48
C GLY A 173 -7.87 -6.90 2.19
N ILE A 174 -7.26 -6.16 1.29
CA ILE A 174 -6.81 -6.59 -0.03
C ILE A 174 -5.41 -7.19 0.09
N ALA A 175 -5.19 -8.43 -0.34
CA ALA A 175 -3.85 -9.01 -0.37
C ALA A 175 -3.03 -8.40 -1.53
N GLY A 176 -2.08 -7.55 -1.17
CA GLY A 176 -1.19 -6.89 -2.13
C GLY A 176 0.13 -7.64 -2.30
N ILE A 177 0.24 -8.48 -3.31
CA ILE A 177 1.47 -9.21 -3.61
C ILE A 177 2.38 -8.32 -4.44
N TYR A 178 3.57 -8.02 -3.93
CA TYR A 178 4.62 -7.41 -4.73
C TYR A 178 5.25 -8.47 -5.62
N TYR A 179 5.39 -8.20 -6.93
CA TYR A 179 5.89 -9.18 -7.89
C TYR A 179 7.16 -9.88 -7.42
N GLY A 180 7.19 -11.19 -7.53
CA GLY A 180 8.31 -12.02 -7.12
C GLY A 180 8.26 -12.50 -5.66
N ASP A 181 7.45 -11.91 -4.79
CA ASP A 181 7.27 -12.43 -3.43
C ASP A 181 6.70 -13.85 -3.46
N GLU A 182 5.82 -14.15 -4.41
CA GLU A 182 5.21 -15.46 -4.64
C GLU A 182 6.19 -16.55 -5.05
N ILE A 183 7.35 -16.17 -5.57
CA ILE A 183 8.41 -17.12 -5.96
C ILE A 183 9.62 -17.07 -5.01
N GLY A 184 9.53 -16.25 -3.95
CA GLY A 184 10.63 -16.07 -3.01
C GLY A 184 11.77 -15.21 -3.55
N LEU A 185 11.47 -14.22 -4.38
CA LEU A 185 12.48 -13.28 -4.86
C LEU A 185 13.01 -12.44 -3.69
N GLY A 186 14.32 -12.45 -3.49
CA GLY A 186 15.01 -11.59 -2.52
C GLY A 186 15.28 -10.20 -3.08
N GLY A 187 15.77 -9.31 -2.23
CA GLY A 187 16.18 -7.96 -2.63
C GLY A 187 16.36 -7.07 -1.39
N ALA A 188 17.53 -6.44 -1.28
CA ALA A 188 17.85 -5.50 -0.21
C ALA A 188 17.15 -4.14 -0.43
N ASP A 189 17.79 -3.05 -0.01
CA ASP A 189 17.27 -1.70 -0.26
C ASP A 189 17.33 -1.35 -1.76
N ASP A 190 16.61 -0.29 -2.13
CA ASP A 190 16.67 0.26 -3.50
C ASP A 190 18.11 0.42 -4.01
N PRO A 191 18.43 0.02 -5.23
CA PRO A 191 17.52 -0.51 -6.28
C PRO A 191 17.33 -2.03 -6.28
N PHE A 192 17.94 -2.79 -5.37
CA PHE A 192 17.97 -4.26 -5.38
C PHE A 192 16.58 -4.91 -5.09
N ASN A 193 15.68 -4.19 -4.43
CA ASN A 193 14.29 -4.63 -4.25
C ASN A 193 13.44 -4.53 -5.53
N ARG A 194 13.95 -3.88 -6.58
CA ARG A 194 13.29 -3.65 -7.87
C ARG A 194 13.90 -4.46 -9.02
N GLU A 195 14.63 -5.54 -8.72
CA GLU A 195 15.19 -6.41 -9.77
C GLU A 195 14.07 -6.96 -10.69
N PRO A 196 14.36 -7.13 -11.99
CA PRO A 196 13.40 -7.71 -12.94
C PRO A 196 12.92 -9.10 -12.49
N PHE A 197 11.67 -9.43 -12.83
CA PHE A 197 11.16 -10.77 -12.59
C PHE A 197 11.95 -11.80 -13.43
N PRO A 198 12.47 -12.88 -12.82
CA PRO A 198 13.41 -13.79 -13.47
C PRO A 198 12.69 -14.83 -14.35
N TRP A 199 12.04 -14.40 -15.43
CA TRP A 199 11.25 -15.25 -16.34
C TRP A 199 12.07 -16.39 -16.96
N GLU A 200 13.33 -16.15 -17.25
CA GLU A 200 14.21 -17.15 -17.89
C GLU A 200 14.90 -18.09 -16.89
N SER A 201 14.60 -17.98 -15.59
CA SER A 201 15.24 -18.74 -14.51
C SER A 201 14.22 -19.39 -13.60
N GLU A 202 13.24 -20.09 -14.17
CA GLU A 202 12.20 -20.79 -13.42
C GLU A 202 12.71 -21.88 -12.46
N ASP A 203 13.90 -22.40 -12.74
CA ASP A 203 14.62 -23.35 -11.89
C ASP A 203 14.98 -22.74 -10.52
N LYS A 204 15.07 -21.40 -10.42
CA LYS A 204 15.37 -20.68 -9.20
C LYS A 204 14.13 -20.32 -8.39
N TRP A 205 12.93 -20.50 -8.93
CA TRP A 205 11.70 -20.16 -8.24
C TRP A 205 11.40 -21.15 -7.12
N ASN A 206 10.99 -20.65 -5.98
CA ASN A 206 10.42 -21.48 -4.93
C ASN A 206 9.01 -21.96 -5.36
N LYS A 207 8.96 -23.14 -5.98
CA LYS A 207 7.72 -23.71 -6.54
C LYS A 207 6.67 -24.01 -5.46
N ASP A 208 7.11 -24.37 -4.24
CA ASP A 208 6.20 -24.64 -3.13
C ASP A 208 5.55 -23.34 -2.64
N LEU A 209 6.32 -22.25 -2.52
CA LEU A 209 5.79 -20.95 -2.16
C LEU A 209 4.84 -20.42 -3.23
N LEU A 210 5.18 -20.58 -4.52
CA LEU A 210 4.32 -20.19 -5.63
C LEU A 210 2.98 -20.93 -5.58
N LYS A 211 3.01 -22.25 -5.41
CA LYS A 211 1.81 -23.07 -5.28
C LYS A 211 0.97 -22.63 -4.08
N PHE A 212 1.58 -22.50 -2.93
CA PHE A 212 0.91 -22.07 -1.70
C PHE A 212 0.24 -20.70 -1.86
N THR A 213 0.97 -19.73 -2.39
CA THR A 213 0.43 -18.38 -2.63
C THR A 213 -0.74 -18.42 -3.60
N SER A 214 -0.60 -19.14 -4.72
CA SER A 214 -1.65 -19.29 -5.71
C SER A 214 -2.94 -19.92 -5.13
N GLU A 215 -2.80 -20.97 -4.33
CA GLU A 215 -3.94 -21.63 -3.68
C GLU A 215 -4.62 -20.72 -2.66
N LEU A 216 -3.87 -20.00 -1.84
CA LEU A 216 -4.42 -19.03 -0.89
C LEU A 216 -5.15 -17.87 -1.58
N MET A 217 -4.61 -17.33 -2.66
CA MET A 217 -5.27 -16.26 -3.41
C MET A 217 -6.57 -16.76 -4.07
N LYS A 218 -6.61 -18.01 -4.55
CA LYS A 218 -7.86 -18.62 -5.04
C LYS A 218 -8.89 -18.77 -3.92
N ILE A 219 -8.47 -19.19 -2.73
CA ILE A 219 -9.36 -19.25 -1.56
C ILE A 219 -9.88 -17.85 -1.20
N LYS A 220 -8.99 -16.85 -1.05
CA LYS A 220 -9.39 -15.48 -0.74
C LYS A 220 -10.41 -14.93 -1.74
N THR A 221 -10.17 -15.13 -3.02
CA THR A 221 -11.05 -14.59 -4.09
C THR A 221 -12.34 -15.37 -4.26
N SER A 222 -12.38 -16.67 -3.90
CA SER A 222 -13.56 -17.51 -4.02
C SER A 222 -14.47 -17.50 -2.78
N GLN A 223 -13.93 -17.18 -1.60
CA GLN A 223 -14.67 -17.19 -0.33
C GLN A 223 -15.13 -15.77 0.03
N PRO A 224 -16.46 -15.48 0.01
CA PRO A 224 -16.96 -14.13 0.32
C PRO A 224 -16.51 -13.63 1.69
N ILE A 225 -16.45 -14.49 2.71
CA ILE A 225 -16.04 -14.13 4.07
C ILE A 225 -14.59 -13.62 4.17
N LEU A 226 -13.74 -13.90 3.20
CA LEU A 226 -12.35 -13.44 3.17
C LEU A 226 -12.15 -12.17 2.31
N ARG A 227 -13.23 -11.70 1.65
CA ARG A 227 -13.20 -10.48 0.84
C ARG A 227 -13.58 -9.24 1.63
N TYR A 228 -14.23 -9.45 2.78
CA TYR A 228 -14.78 -8.39 3.64
C TYR A 228 -14.22 -8.53 5.06
#